data_f8830c69ca7a15efb196d64825b8baf3
#
_entry.id   f8830c69ca7a15efb196d64825b8baf3
#
_cell.length_a   1.000
_cell.length_b   1.000
_cell.length_c   1.000
_cell.angle_alpha   90.00
_cell.angle_beta   90.00
_cell.angle_gamma   90.00
#
_symmetry.space_group_name_H-M   'P 1'
#
loop_
_entity.id
_entity.type
_entity.pdbx_description
1 polymer ?
#
loop_
_entity_poly.entity_id
_entity_poly.type
_entity_poly.pdbx_seq_one_letter_code
_entity_poly.pdbx_strand_id
1 'polypeptide(L)'
;IASGQLTVHADRGSSMTSKSLALLLADLGVVKAHSRPHVSEDNPFSKAQFKTMKYRPGYPDRFGSIQDARRFCQDFFLWYNNQHHHSGLNLLTPANVHFGNAAQVISERQSVLDAAYLRHPERFVKRAPLHPSLPDAVWINPPASNKEFTP
;
A
#
# COMPACT_ATOMS: atom_id res chain seq x y z
N ILE A 1 -10.98 -9.38 -14.16
CA ILE A 1 -11.72 -8.57 -13.16
C ILE A 1 -13.13 -8.43 -13.70
N ALA A 2 -14.16 -8.82 -12.92
CA ALA A 2 -15.54 -8.61 -13.35
C ALA A 2 -15.90 -7.13 -13.29
N SER A 3 -16.86 -6.71 -14.16
CA SER A 3 -17.33 -5.32 -14.18
C SER A 3 -17.84 -4.90 -12.79
N GLY A 4 -17.45 -3.71 -12.35
CA GLY A 4 -17.81 -3.15 -11.05
C GLY A 4 -17.03 -3.66 -9.83
N GLN A 5 -16.13 -4.64 -10.00
CA GLN A 5 -15.28 -5.13 -8.91
C GLN A 5 -14.15 -4.16 -8.52
N LEU A 6 -13.66 -3.38 -9.48
CA LEU A 6 -12.55 -2.46 -9.25
C LEU A 6 -13.05 -1.02 -9.18
N THR A 7 -12.62 -0.30 -8.16
CA THR A 7 -12.84 1.14 -8.05
C THR A 7 -11.49 1.86 -8.10
N VAL A 8 -11.35 2.81 -9.02
CA VAL A 8 -10.21 3.74 -9.05
C VAL A 8 -10.60 4.99 -8.27
N HIS A 9 -9.91 5.21 -7.16
CA HIS A 9 -10.07 6.39 -6.32
C HIS A 9 -8.92 7.37 -6.56
N ALA A 10 -9.24 8.65 -6.79
CA ALA A 10 -8.24 9.68 -7.07
C ALA A 10 -8.68 11.06 -6.59
N ASP A 11 -7.70 11.95 -6.45
CA ASP A 11 -7.96 13.38 -6.28
C ASP A 11 -8.64 13.98 -7.51
N ARG A 12 -9.19 15.19 -7.39
CA ARG A 12 -9.89 15.90 -8.48
C ARG A 12 -8.95 16.66 -9.41
N GLY A 13 -7.75 16.13 -9.68
CA GLY A 13 -6.84 16.72 -10.66
C GLY A 13 -7.42 16.65 -12.08
N SER A 14 -7.00 17.57 -12.97
CA SER A 14 -7.52 17.68 -14.34
C SER A 14 -7.42 16.40 -15.15
N SER A 15 -6.31 15.66 -15.00
CA SER A 15 -6.11 14.35 -15.64
C SER A 15 -7.14 13.31 -15.17
N MET A 16 -7.44 13.27 -13.87
CA MET A 16 -8.34 12.30 -13.28
C MET A 16 -9.82 12.65 -13.48
N THR A 17 -10.13 13.90 -13.77
CA THR A 17 -11.50 14.37 -14.08
C THR A 17 -11.79 14.45 -15.57
N SER A 18 -10.84 14.11 -16.44
CA SER A 18 -10.99 14.17 -17.89
C SER A 18 -12.08 13.21 -18.41
N LYS A 19 -12.77 13.63 -19.47
CA LYS A 19 -13.78 12.79 -20.15
C LYS A 19 -13.17 11.52 -20.75
N SER A 20 -11.97 11.62 -21.33
CA SER A 20 -11.28 10.47 -21.93
C SER A 20 -10.97 9.38 -20.90
N LEU A 21 -10.52 9.75 -19.72
CA LEU A 21 -10.30 8.77 -18.64
C LEU A 21 -11.63 8.19 -18.14
N ALA A 22 -12.68 9.01 -18.04
CA ALA A 22 -13.98 8.51 -17.59
C ALA A 22 -14.56 7.47 -18.56
N LEU A 23 -14.44 7.70 -19.87
CA LEU A 23 -14.87 6.74 -20.91
C LEU A 23 -14.04 5.47 -20.86
N LEU A 24 -12.70 5.57 -20.77
CA LEU A 24 -11.82 4.41 -20.68
C LEU A 24 -12.17 3.54 -19.46
N LEU A 25 -12.38 4.14 -18.29
CA LEU A 25 -12.73 3.38 -17.09
C LEU A 25 -14.11 2.72 -17.22
N ALA A 26 -15.08 3.42 -17.85
CA ALA A 26 -16.40 2.85 -18.10
C ALA A 26 -16.32 1.63 -19.05
N ASP A 27 -15.55 1.73 -20.14
CA ASP A 27 -15.34 0.64 -21.11
C ASP A 27 -14.66 -0.58 -20.43
N LEU A 28 -13.79 -0.34 -19.45
CA LEU A 28 -13.15 -1.39 -18.65
C LEU A 28 -14.04 -1.94 -17.52
N GLY A 29 -15.24 -1.41 -17.34
CA GLY A 29 -16.12 -1.78 -16.24
C GLY A 29 -15.60 -1.37 -14.86
N VAL A 30 -14.76 -0.33 -14.80
CA VAL A 30 -14.12 0.16 -13.55
C VAL A 30 -14.89 1.35 -13.00
N VAL A 31 -15.26 1.28 -11.73
CA VAL A 31 -15.93 2.38 -11.02
C VAL A 31 -14.92 3.49 -10.71
N LYS A 32 -15.31 4.74 -10.95
CA LYS A 32 -14.50 5.91 -10.63
C LYS A 32 -15.04 6.63 -9.40
N ALA A 33 -14.17 6.87 -8.42
CA ALA A 33 -14.45 7.65 -7.22
C ALA A 33 -13.44 8.79 -7.06
N HIS A 34 -13.85 9.84 -6.39
CA HIS A 34 -13.00 10.99 -6.11
C HIS A 34 -13.03 11.39 -4.65
N SER A 35 -11.90 11.91 -4.17
CA SER A 35 -11.80 12.58 -2.88
C SER A 35 -12.80 13.74 -2.80
N ARG A 36 -13.32 13.99 -1.60
CA ARG A 36 -14.14 15.17 -1.32
C ARG A 36 -13.34 16.45 -1.58
N PRO A 37 -13.95 17.54 -2.02
CA PRO A 37 -13.26 18.80 -2.19
C PRO A 37 -12.57 19.23 -0.88
N HIS A 38 -11.31 19.62 -0.97
CA HIS A 38 -10.48 20.11 0.15
C HIS A 38 -10.25 19.12 1.30
N VAL A 39 -10.62 17.84 1.17
CA VAL A 39 -10.35 16.79 2.16
C VAL A 39 -9.15 15.97 1.71
N SER A 40 -7.99 16.28 2.28
CA SER A 40 -6.73 15.64 1.89
C SER A 40 -6.62 14.20 2.41
N GLU A 41 -7.34 13.86 3.45
CA GLU A 41 -7.30 12.55 4.11
C GLU A 41 -8.07 11.46 3.37
N ASP A 42 -8.85 11.84 2.37
CA ASP A 42 -9.56 10.88 1.53
C ASP A 42 -8.63 10.13 0.56
N ASN A 43 -7.36 10.56 0.41
CA ASN A 43 -6.37 9.88 -0.45
C ASN A 43 -5.00 9.69 0.26
N PRO A 44 -4.96 9.00 1.41
CA PRO A 44 -3.73 8.86 2.19
C PRO A 44 -2.70 7.94 1.53
N PHE A 45 -3.15 6.88 0.83
CA PHE A 45 -2.25 5.88 0.26
C PHE A 45 -1.42 6.43 -0.89
N SER A 46 -2.03 7.11 -1.85
CA SER A 46 -1.29 7.77 -2.94
C SER A 46 -0.30 8.79 -2.41
N LYS A 47 -0.69 9.58 -1.40
CA LYS A 47 0.20 10.57 -0.78
C LYS A 47 1.39 9.93 -0.08
N ALA A 48 1.16 8.84 0.66
CA ALA A 48 2.24 8.08 1.30
C ALA A 48 3.22 7.50 0.27
N GLN A 49 2.71 6.95 -0.84
CA GLN A 49 3.53 6.42 -1.91
C GLN A 49 4.34 7.52 -2.62
N PHE A 50 3.73 8.65 -2.96
CA PHE A 50 4.43 9.79 -3.52
C PHE A 50 5.48 10.36 -2.57
N LYS A 51 5.21 10.37 -1.28
CA LYS A 51 6.19 10.75 -0.27
C LYS A 51 7.38 9.80 -0.29
N THR A 52 7.15 8.49 -0.26
CA THR A 52 8.21 7.47 -0.35
C THR A 52 9.06 7.65 -1.60
N MET A 53 8.46 7.94 -2.75
CA MET A 53 9.17 8.18 -4.00
C MET A 53 10.02 9.45 -3.95
N LYS A 54 9.43 10.57 -3.52
CA LYS A 54 10.10 11.89 -3.53
C LYS A 54 11.21 12.02 -2.52
N TYR A 55 11.11 11.34 -1.38
CA TYR A 55 12.13 11.41 -0.33
C TYR A 55 13.17 10.28 -0.41
N ARG A 56 13.09 9.44 -1.44
CA ARG A 56 14.11 8.44 -1.68
C ARG A 56 15.41 9.09 -2.13
N PRO A 57 16.58 8.63 -1.61
CA PRO A 57 17.87 9.02 -2.15
C PRO A 57 17.93 8.80 -3.66
N GLY A 58 18.40 9.80 -4.41
CA GLY A 58 18.47 9.75 -5.87
C GLY A 58 17.22 10.26 -6.60
N TYR A 59 16.17 10.73 -5.88
CA TYR A 59 15.09 11.45 -6.56
C TYR A 59 15.64 12.79 -7.08
N PRO A 60 15.53 13.09 -8.38
CA PRO A 60 16.08 14.30 -8.94
C PRO A 60 15.21 15.51 -8.63
N ASP A 61 15.82 16.67 -8.45
CA ASP A 61 15.08 17.94 -8.33
C ASP A 61 14.27 18.24 -9.58
N ARG A 62 14.81 17.85 -10.74
CA ARG A 62 14.18 18.03 -12.06
C ARG A 62 14.56 16.87 -12.99
N PHE A 63 13.58 16.35 -13.72
CA PHE A 63 13.84 15.41 -14.81
C PHE A 63 14.22 16.15 -16.08
N GLY A 64 15.22 15.65 -16.79
CA GLY A 64 15.66 16.24 -18.07
C GLY A 64 14.65 16.04 -19.18
N SER A 65 13.91 14.93 -19.14
CA SER A 65 12.90 14.58 -20.13
C SER A 65 11.79 13.70 -19.52
N ILE A 66 10.70 13.54 -20.27
CA ILE A 66 9.65 12.59 -19.88
C ILE A 66 10.13 11.13 -19.89
N GLN A 67 11.12 10.82 -20.74
CA GLN A 67 11.74 9.50 -20.82
C GLN A 67 12.55 9.21 -19.55
N ASP A 68 13.28 10.20 -19.03
CA ASP A 68 14.01 10.07 -17.76
C ASP A 68 13.06 9.86 -16.59
N ALA A 69 11.95 10.61 -16.56
CA ALA A 69 10.93 10.42 -15.54
C ALA A 69 10.31 9.03 -15.60
N ARG A 70 10.02 8.51 -16.80
CA ARG A 70 9.48 7.16 -16.98
C ARG A 70 10.47 6.09 -16.51
N ARG A 71 11.74 6.21 -16.90
CA ARG A 71 12.79 5.27 -16.46
C ARG A 71 12.90 5.26 -14.93
N PHE A 72 12.99 6.45 -14.33
CA PHE A 72 13.02 6.58 -12.87
C PHE A 72 11.82 5.91 -12.21
N CYS A 73 10.60 6.14 -12.71
CA CYS A 73 9.40 5.52 -12.17
C CYS A 73 9.40 3.98 -12.34
N GLN A 74 9.88 3.46 -13.48
CA GLN A 74 10.00 2.01 -13.70
C GLN A 74 10.94 1.38 -12.66
N ASP A 75 12.13 1.96 -12.47
CA ASP A 75 13.11 1.49 -11.49
C ASP A 75 12.57 1.62 -10.06
N PHE A 76 11.91 2.74 -9.76
CA PHE A 76 11.28 2.96 -8.47
C PHE A 76 10.21 1.91 -8.17
N PHE A 77 9.27 1.65 -9.07
CA PHE A 77 8.20 0.69 -8.83
C PHE A 77 8.70 -0.75 -8.81
N LEU A 78 9.72 -1.09 -9.58
CA LEU A 78 10.37 -2.39 -9.49
C LEU A 78 10.95 -2.62 -8.09
N TRP A 79 11.69 -1.66 -7.58
CA TRP A 79 12.22 -1.69 -6.22
C TRP A 79 11.11 -1.67 -5.16
N TYR A 80 10.13 -0.78 -5.29
CA TYR A 80 9.05 -0.61 -4.32
C TYR A 80 8.22 -1.90 -4.17
N ASN A 81 7.90 -2.53 -5.28
CA ASN A 81 7.08 -3.73 -5.25
C ASN A 81 7.83 -4.96 -4.73
N ASN A 82 9.13 -5.09 -5.01
CA ASN A 82 9.85 -6.32 -4.73
C ASN A 82 10.84 -6.25 -3.57
N GLN A 83 11.29 -5.06 -3.18
CA GLN A 83 12.36 -4.90 -2.18
C GLN A 83 11.97 -3.99 -1.01
N HIS A 84 11.05 -3.03 -1.22
CA HIS A 84 10.65 -2.13 -0.15
C HIS A 84 9.80 -2.84 0.90
N HIS A 85 10.32 -2.92 2.13
CA HIS A 85 9.59 -3.45 3.28
C HIS A 85 8.63 -2.39 3.81
N HIS A 86 7.34 -2.56 3.54
CA HIS A 86 6.30 -1.59 3.86
C HIS A 86 5.80 -1.77 5.29
N SER A 87 5.90 -0.73 6.14
CA SER A 87 5.46 -0.80 7.54
C SER A 87 3.98 -1.14 7.69
N GLY A 88 3.11 -0.59 6.85
CA GLY A 88 1.68 -0.90 6.84
C GLY A 88 1.33 -2.33 6.36
N LEU A 89 2.32 -3.08 5.84
CA LEU A 89 2.20 -4.49 5.47
C LEU A 89 3.05 -5.38 6.38
N ASN A 90 3.28 -4.97 7.63
CA ASN A 90 4.13 -5.70 8.59
C ASN A 90 5.52 -6.04 8.03
N LEU A 91 6.13 -5.08 7.35
CA LEU A 91 7.44 -5.20 6.70
C LEU A 91 7.48 -6.27 5.59
N LEU A 92 6.35 -6.66 5.04
CA LEU A 92 6.30 -7.41 3.77
C LEU A 92 6.47 -6.45 2.59
N THR A 93 6.88 -7.00 1.46
CA THR A 93 6.86 -6.24 0.20
C THR A 93 5.46 -6.27 -0.41
N PRO A 94 5.05 -5.26 -1.20
CA PRO A 94 3.79 -5.31 -1.94
C PRO A 94 3.62 -6.59 -2.78
N ALA A 95 4.69 -7.08 -3.40
CA ALA A 95 4.68 -8.31 -4.18
C ALA A 95 4.37 -9.56 -3.32
N ASN A 96 4.92 -9.65 -2.11
CA ASN A 96 4.60 -10.78 -1.21
C ASN A 96 3.11 -10.86 -0.92
N VAL A 97 2.45 -9.72 -0.70
CA VAL A 97 1.03 -9.67 -0.41
C VAL A 97 0.21 -9.91 -1.68
N HIS A 98 0.54 -9.23 -2.79
CA HIS A 98 -0.21 -9.32 -4.04
C HIS A 98 -0.23 -10.72 -4.64
N PHE A 99 0.89 -11.43 -4.57
CA PHE A 99 1.01 -12.79 -5.12
C PHE A 99 0.69 -13.91 -4.10
N GLY A 100 0.16 -13.56 -2.92
CA GLY A 100 -0.27 -14.53 -1.91
C GLY A 100 0.87 -15.23 -1.15
N ASN A 101 2.10 -14.72 -1.23
CA ASN A 101 3.26 -15.32 -0.57
C ASN A 101 3.42 -14.87 0.90
N ALA A 102 2.52 -14.02 1.39
CA ALA A 102 2.63 -13.40 2.71
C ALA A 102 2.72 -14.42 3.85
N ALA A 103 1.87 -15.44 3.84
CA ALA A 103 1.83 -16.48 4.87
C ALA A 103 3.14 -17.25 4.96
N GLN A 104 3.72 -17.62 3.81
CA GLN A 104 5.01 -18.31 3.75
C GLN A 104 6.12 -17.45 4.34
N VAL A 105 6.25 -16.19 3.91
CA VAL A 105 7.29 -15.26 4.41
C VAL A 105 7.15 -15.02 5.92
N ILE A 106 5.92 -14.89 6.43
CA ILE A 106 5.65 -14.74 7.87
C ILE A 106 6.10 -16.00 8.63
N SER A 107 5.79 -17.19 8.12
CA SER A 107 6.22 -18.46 8.72
C SER A 107 7.73 -18.61 8.76
N GLU A 108 8.43 -18.26 7.68
CA GLU A 108 9.89 -18.28 7.62
C GLU A 108 10.51 -17.31 8.64
N ARG A 109 9.96 -16.09 8.75
CA ARG A 109 10.40 -15.10 9.76
C ARG A 109 10.13 -15.57 11.18
N GLN A 110 8.98 -16.20 11.45
CA GLN A 110 8.67 -16.75 12.75
C GLN A 110 9.68 -17.84 13.13
N SER A 111 10.04 -18.73 12.22
CA SER A 111 11.06 -19.76 12.48
C SER A 111 12.42 -19.16 12.87
N VAL A 112 12.81 -18.03 12.24
CA VAL A 112 14.03 -17.30 12.62
C VAL A 112 13.92 -16.70 14.01
N LEU A 113 12.76 -16.11 14.35
CA LEU A 113 12.50 -15.55 15.68
C LEU A 113 12.52 -16.63 16.76
N ASP A 114 11.91 -17.78 16.51
CA ASP A 114 11.89 -18.92 17.44
C ASP A 114 13.31 -19.47 17.69
N ALA A 115 14.09 -19.62 16.63
CA ALA A 115 15.50 -20.03 16.74
C ALA A 115 16.35 -19.00 17.50
N ALA A 116 16.07 -17.70 17.32
CA ALA A 116 16.74 -16.64 18.08
C ALA A 116 16.35 -16.67 19.57
N TYR A 117 15.07 -16.90 19.86
CA TYR A 117 14.58 -17.03 21.23
C TYR A 117 15.19 -18.22 21.95
N LEU A 118 15.28 -19.38 21.30
CA LEU A 118 15.91 -20.56 21.88
C LEU A 118 17.39 -20.35 22.21
N ARG A 119 18.12 -19.59 21.38
CA ARG A 119 19.56 -19.32 21.61
C ARG A 119 19.83 -18.23 22.65
N HIS A 120 18.93 -17.24 22.73
CA HIS A 120 19.11 -16.03 23.51
C HIS A 120 17.81 -15.58 24.20
N PRO A 121 17.20 -16.40 25.07
CA PRO A 121 15.94 -16.07 25.72
C PRO A 121 16.04 -14.81 26.59
N GLU A 122 17.22 -14.49 27.10
CA GLU A 122 17.51 -13.31 27.93
C GLU A 122 17.27 -11.98 27.19
N ARG A 123 17.25 -11.98 25.85
CA ARG A 123 16.95 -10.79 25.02
C ARG A 123 15.47 -10.48 24.90
N PHE A 124 14.61 -11.43 25.25
CA PHE A 124 13.15 -11.34 25.07
C PHE A 124 12.45 -11.24 26.42
N VAL A 125 12.61 -10.09 27.07
CA VAL A 125 12.22 -9.87 28.48
C VAL A 125 10.73 -10.08 28.78
N LYS A 126 9.85 -9.85 27.82
CA LYS A 126 8.40 -9.90 28.08
C LYS A 126 7.75 -11.22 27.70
N ARG A 127 8.11 -11.78 26.55
CA ARG A 127 7.55 -13.04 26.00
C ARG A 127 8.33 -13.50 24.79
N ALA A 128 8.09 -14.73 24.35
CA ALA A 128 8.58 -15.21 23.05
C ALA A 128 8.13 -14.26 21.92
N PRO A 129 9.02 -13.97 20.97
CA PRO A 129 8.70 -13.06 19.88
C PRO A 129 7.64 -13.67 18.95
N LEU A 130 6.71 -12.83 18.49
CA LEU A 130 5.69 -13.22 17.54
C LEU A 130 5.67 -12.23 16.40
N HIS A 131 5.75 -12.73 15.16
CA HIS A 131 5.60 -11.90 13.99
C HIS A 131 4.14 -11.42 13.87
N PRO A 132 3.88 -10.12 13.64
CA PRO A 132 2.52 -9.62 13.45
C PRO A 132 1.86 -10.25 12.23
N SER A 133 0.57 -10.58 12.33
CA SER A 133 -0.25 -10.99 11.18
C SER A 133 -0.62 -9.80 10.32
N LEU A 134 -0.91 -10.06 9.05
CA LEU A 134 -1.54 -9.04 8.20
C LEU A 134 -2.93 -8.70 8.71
N PRO A 135 -3.35 -7.43 8.59
CA PRO A 135 -4.73 -7.06 8.86
C PRO A 135 -5.65 -7.66 7.77
N ASP A 136 -6.82 -8.13 8.16
CA ASP A 136 -7.81 -8.68 7.23
C ASP A 136 -8.38 -7.61 6.30
N ALA A 137 -8.44 -6.37 6.76
CA ALA A 137 -8.90 -5.22 5.98
C ALA A 137 -8.19 -3.93 6.39
N VAL A 138 -8.02 -3.06 5.42
CA VAL A 138 -7.50 -1.69 5.62
C VAL A 138 -8.53 -0.70 5.10
N TRP A 139 -8.94 0.22 5.96
CA TRP A 139 -10.00 1.17 5.68
C TRP A 139 -9.45 2.59 5.52
N ILE A 140 -10.01 3.32 4.56
CA ILE A 140 -9.98 4.78 4.52
C ILE A 140 -11.31 5.25 5.09
N ASN A 141 -11.30 5.92 6.24
CA ASN A 141 -12.50 6.36 6.95
C ASN A 141 -13.46 5.17 7.21
N PRO A 142 -13.13 4.26 8.13
CA PRO A 142 -13.99 3.12 8.42
C PRO A 142 -15.41 3.61 8.78
N PRO A 143 -16.47 2.88 8.37
CA PRO A 143 -17.82 3.22 8.76
C PRO A 143 -17.91 3.25 10.29
N ALA A 144 -18.66 4.22 10.84
CA ALA A 144 -18.92 4.26 12.28
C ALA A 144 -19.51 2.90 12.69
N SER A 145 -18.84 2.19 13.61
CA SER A 145 -19.40 0.98 14.18
C SER A 145 -20.76 1.37 14.77
N ASN A 146 -21.84 0.76 14.30
CA ASN A 146 -23.12 0.83 14.97
C ASN A 146 -22.90 0.29 16.39
N LYS A 147 -22.67 1.18 17.35
CA LYS A 147 -22.90 0.87 18.74
C LYS A 147 -24.40 0.64 18.82
N GLU A 148 -24.82 -0.64 18.78
CA GLU A 148 -26.16 -1.02 19.18
C GLU A 148 -26.38 -0.40 20.56
N PHE A 149 -27.22 0.61 20.62
CA PHE A 149 -27.80 1.06 21.86
C PHE A 149 -28.67 -0.08 22.35
N THR A 150 -28.11 -0.92 23.19
CA THR A 150 -28.92 -1.82 24.01
C THR A 150 -29.64 -0.96 25.03
N PRO A 151 -30.99 -1.00 25.10
CA PRO A 151 -31.79 -0.22 26.00
C PRO A 151 -31.55 -0.53 27.49
#